data_627e21d506ead0495192e95dd873ef30
#
_entry.id   627e21d506ead0495192e95dd873ef30
#
_cell.length_a   1.000
_cell.length_b   1.000
_cell.length_c   1.000
_cell.angle_alpha   90.00
_cell.angle_beta   90.00
_cell.angle_gamma   90.00
#
_symmetry.space_group_name_H-M   'P 1'
#
loop_
_entity.id
_entity.type
_entity.pdbx_description
1 polymer ?
#
loop_
_entity_poly.entity_id
_entity_poly.type
_entity_poly.pdbx_seq_one_letter_code
_entity_poly.pdbx_strand_id
1 'polypeptide(L)'
;MKRQVRGLAETARDSRPEVPDGIFLVRVDGAQFRWHARKPFYVLRLSVLEPLTLARQSIVGRLYCTQKAMWKLGWFLRDFLYDPELLAHEQVDERALPGLRGVVKISHTVINGISLINLDGFAPASQWEELSAAPISSTPGSNTAEASR
;
A
#
# COMPACT_ATOMS: atom_id res chain seq x y z
N MET A 1 -36.31 17.45 12.85
CA MET A 1 -36.64 17.58 11.45
C MET A 1 -35.81 16.70 10.59
N LYS A 2 -36.44 16.06 9.67
CA LYS A 2 -35.70 15.16 8.79
C LYS A 2 -35.35 15.89 7.53
N ARG A 3 -34.14 15.65 7.07
CA ARG A 3 -33.67 16.24 5.83
C ARG A 3 -33.31 15.14 4.87
N GLN A 4 -33.72 15.27 3.66
CA GLN A 4 -33.34 14.31 2.64
C GLN A 4 -32.02 14.72 2.03
N VAL A 5 -31.07 13.81 2.05
CA VAL A 5 -29.76 14.04 1.43
C VAL A 5 -29.64 13.06 0.29
N ARG A 6 -29.65 13.60 -0.92
CA ARG A 6 -29.62 12.77 -2.10
C ARG A 6 -28.28 12.06 -2.24
N GLY A 7 -28.34 10.78 -2.56
CA GLY A 7 -27.13 9.99 -2.72
C GLY A 7 -26.56 9.42 -1.45
N LEU A 8 -27.15 9.77 -0.31
CA LEU A 8 -26.60 9.31 0.96
C LEU A 8 -26.67 7.80 1.11
N ALA A 9 -27.78 7.21 0.73
CA ALA A 9 -27.92 5.76 0.86
C ALA A 9 -26.92 5.02 0.01
N GLU A 10 -26.67 5.55 -1.17
CA GLU A 10 -25.70 4.96 -2.06
C GLU A 10 -24.30 5.02 -1.50
N THR A 11 -23.92 6.17 -0.99
CA THR A 11 -22.63 6.36 -0.39
C THR A 11 -22.46 5.49 0.85
N ALA A 12 -23.50 5.42 1.67
CA ALA A 12 -23.43 4.65 2.90
C ALA A 12 -23.33 3.16 2.63
N ARG A 13 -23.90 2.74 1.49
CA ARG A 13 -23.83 1.37 1.18
C ARG A 13 -22.59 0.94 0.52
N ASP A 14 -21.79 1.63 0.05
CA ASP A 14 -20.92 1.54 -0.64
C ASP A 14 -20.18 1.35 -0.85
N SER A 15 -20.11 1.32 -1.06
CA SER A 15 -19.96 1.11 -1.93
C SER A 15 -18.87 0.86 -2.56
N ARG A 16 -17.81 1.21 -2.36
CA ARG A 16 -16.73 0.81 -2.85
C ARG A 16 -16.20 -0.17 -2.05
N PRO A 17 -15.96 -1.36 -2.51
CA PRO A 17 -15.33 -2.36 -1.71
C PRO A 17 -13.97 -1.85 -1.38
N GLU A 18 -13.63 -1.96 -0.14
CA GLU A 18 -12.29 -1.75 0.28
C GLU A 18 -11.41 -2.78 -0.38
N VAL A 19 -10.17 -2.41 -0.68
CA VAL A 19 -9.19 -3.38 -1.12
C VAL A 19 -8.90 -4.32 0.03
N PRO A 20 -9.04 -5.63 -0.16
CA PRO A 20 -8.83 -6.57 0.96
C PRO A 20 -7.37 -6.71 1.33
N ASP A 21 -7.12 -7.38 2.45
CA ASP A 21 -5.76 -7.76 2.82
C ASP A 21 -5.16 -8.60 1.70
N GLY A 22 -3.88 -8.39 1.41
CA GLY A 22 -3.22 -9.16 0.37
C GLY A 22 -2.11 -8.40 -0.28
N ILE A 23 -1.68 -8.89 -1.44
CA ILE A 23 -0.64 -8.24 -2.21
C ILE A 23 -1.23 -7.72 -3.53
N PHE A 24 -0.69 -6.61 -3.96
CA PHE A 24 -1.21 -5.92 -5.15
C PHE A 24 -0.07 -5.26 -5.89
N LEU A 25 -0.17 -5.28 -7.22
CA LEU A 25 0.70 -4.45 -8.05
C LEU A 25 0.08 -3.07 -8.11
N VAL A 26 0.85 -2.06 -7.75
CA VAL A 26 0.31 -0.71 -7.62
C VAL A 26 1.21 0.31 -8.31
N ARG A 27 0.65 1.47 -8.54
CA ARG A 27 1.37 2.63 -9.00
C ARG A 27 1.17 3.74 -7.98
N VAL A 28 2.24 4.48 -7.71
CA VAL A 28 2.15 5.62 -6.81
C VAL A 28 1.47 6.76 -7.56
N ASP A 29 0.40 7.28 -6.98
CA ASP A 29 -0.31 8.42 -7.54
C ASP A 29 0.17 9.72 -6.90
N GLY A 30 0.56 9.66 -5.64
CA GLY A 30 1.05 10.85 -4.96
C GLY A 30 1.55 10.52 -3.58
N ALA A 31 2.29 11.46 -3.02
CA ALA A 31 2.81 11.34 -1.67
C ALA A 31 2.80 12.72 -1.05
N GLN A 32 2.54 12.76 0.25
CA GLN A 32 2.48 14.02 0.96
C GLN A 32 3.11 13.86 2.31
N PHE A 33 4.06 14.76 2.62
CA PHE A 33 4.71 14.73 3.93
C PHE A 33 3.83 15.43 4.96
N ARG A 34 3.70 14.83 6.14
CA ARG A 34 2.87 15.38 7.20
C ARG A 34 3.49 15.14 8.55
N TRP A 35 3.05 15.93 9.53
CA TRP A 35 3.39 15.75 10.93
C TRP A 35 2.13 15.51 11.71
N HIS A 36 2.18 14.56 12.62
CA HIS A 36 1.08 14.34 13.54
C HIS A 36 1.64 13.80 14.85
N ALA A 37 1.33 14.47 15.97
CA ALA A 37 1.79 14.03 17.28
C ALA A 37 3.29 13.79 17.32
N ARG A 38 4.05 14.68 16.70
CA ARG A 38 5.51 14.65 16.64
C ARG A 38 6.06 13.50 15.82
N LYS A 39 5.24 12.90 14.99
CA LYS A 39 5.70 11.83 14.13
C LYS A 39 5.61 12.28 12.68
N PRO A 40 6.75 12.41 12.01
CA PRO A 40 6.71 12.73 10.59
C PRO A 40 6.38 11.48 9.79
N PHE A 41 5.61 11.65 8.74
CA PHE A 41 5.25 10.51 7.90
C PHE A 41 4.85 10.99 6.52
N TYR A 42 4.90 10.05 5.57
CA TYR A 42 4.38 10.28 4.23
C TYR A 42 3.05 9.57 4.11
N VAL A 43 2.06 10.27 3.58
CA VAL A 43 0.82 9.64 3.16
C VAL A 43 1.01 9.27 1.69
N LEU A 44 0.89 7.98 1.40
CA LEU A 44 1.02 7.49 0.03
C LEU A 44 -0.35 7.18 -0.52
N ARG A 45 -0.60 7.64 -1.74
CA ARG A 45 -1.80 7.27 -2.47
C ARG A 45 -1.38 6.38 -3.63
N LEU A 46 -1.93 5.19 -3.64
CA LEU A 46 -1.59 4.17 -4.61
C LEU A 46 -2.83 3.74 -5.37
N SER A 47 -2.65 3.41 -6.63
CA SER A 47 -3.73 2.82 -7.42
C SER A 47 -3.37 1.38 -7.72
N VAL A 48 -4.33 0.49 -7.56
CA VAL A 48 -4.13 -0.92 -7.87
C VAL A 48 -4.08 -1.08 -9.38
N LEU A 49 -3.06 -1.76 -9.86
CA LEU A 49 -2.94 -2.13 -11.26
C LEU A 49 -3.38 -3.56 -11.49
N GLU A 50 -3.03 -4.45 -10.57
CA GLU A 50 -3.42 -5.85 -10.62
C GLU A 50 -3.66 -6.36 -9.23
N PRO A 51 -4.61 -7.27 -9.03
CA PRO A 51 -5.41 -7.94 -10.05
C PRO A 51 -6.40 -7.00 -10.70
N LEU A 52 -6.78 -7.32 -11.93
CA LEU A 52 -7.64 -6.45 -12.72
C LEU A 52 -9.00 -6.24 -12.10
N THR A 53 -9.47 -7.20 -11.33
CA THR A 53 -10.77 -7.07 -10.66
C THR A 53 -10.80 -5.92 -9.67
N LEU A 54 -9.63 -5.49 -9.21
CA LEU A 54 -9.52 -4.39 -8.26
C LEU A 54 -8.81 -3.19 -8.86
N ALA A 55 -8.61 -3.21 -10.19
CA ALA A 55 -7.89 -2.13 -10.85
C ALA A 55 -8.54 -0.78 -10.58
N ARG A 56 -7.69 0.21 -10.35
CA ARG A 56 -8.08 1.59 -10.07
C ARG A 56 -8.60 1.82 -8.65
N GLN A 57 -8.71 0.76 -7.85
CA GLN A 57 -9.03 0.98 -6.44
C GLN A 57 -7.86 1.69 -5.78
N SER A 58 -8.19 2.55 -4.82
CA SER A 58 -7.18 3.33 -4.12
C SER A 58 -6.74 2.66 -2.85
N ILE A 59 -5.44 2.76 -2.59
CA ILE A 59 -4.88 2.38 -1.31
C ILE A 59 -4.20 3.62 -0.76
N VAL A 60 -4.58 4.02 0.44
CA VAL A 60 -3.96 5.15 1.10
C VAL A 60 -3.35 4.64 2.38
N GLY A 61 -2.05 4.83 2.53
CA GLY A 61 -1.34 4.36 3.70
C GLY A 61 -0.27 5.33 4.12
N ARG A 62 0.33 5.07 5.27
CA ARG A 62 1.35 5.93 5.84
C ARG A 62 2.66 5.19 5.97
N LEU A 63 3.73 5.92 5.70
CA LEU A 63 5.08 5.44 5.99
C LEU A 63 5.72 6.45 6.91
N TYR A 64 6.04 6.01 8.12
CA TYR A 64 6.58 6.89 9.14
C TYR A 64 8.08 7.07 8.95
N CYS A 65 8.53 8.30 9.23
CA CYS A 65 9.94 8.66 9.14
C CYS A 65 10.60 8.68 10.51
N THR A 66 10.00 8.03 11.48
CA THR A 66 10.65 7.88 12.79
C THR A 66 11.79 6.88 12.66
N GLN A 67 12.73 6.97 13.58
CA GLN A 67 13.88 6.10 13.52
C GLN A 67 13.51 4.63 13.53
N LYS A 68 12.49 4.28 14.29
CA LYS A 68 12.03 2.91 14.36
C LYS A 68 11.42 2.40 13.07
N ALA A 69 10.78 3.26 12.32
CA ALA A 69 10.03 2.87 11.14
C ALA A 69 10.73 3.21 9.83
N MET A 70 11.88 3.89 9.91
CA MET A 70 12.55 4.37 8.71
C MET A 70 12.97 3.25 7.77
N TRP A 71 13.21 2.07 8.31
CA TRP A 71 13.58 0.94 7.49
C TRP A 71 12.50 0.57 6.48
N LYS A 72 11.25 0.78 6.83
CA LYS A 72 10.16 0.46 5.93
C LYS A 72 10.07 1.48 4.80
N LEU A 73 10.30 2.75 5.11
CA LEU A 73 10.36 3.76 4.07
C LEU A 73 11.49 3.46 3.08
N GLY A 74 12.66 3.09 3.61
CA GLY A 74 13.78 2.73 2.75
C GLY A 74 13.47 1.52 1.89
N TRP A 75 12.78 0.54 2.46
CA TRP A 75 12.36 -0.65 1.73
C TRP A 75 11.46 -0.25 0.54
N PHE A 76 10.46 0.59 0.82
CA PHE A 76 9.57 1.07 -0.23
C PHE A 76 10.33 1.76 -1.34
N LEU A 77 11.19 2.72 -0.98
CA LEU A 77 11.90 3.51 -1.97
C LEU A 77 12.80 2.63 -2.84
N ARG A 78 13.48 1.67 -2.21
CA ARG A 78 14.37 0.81 -2.94
C ARG A 78 13.61 -0.09 -3.92
N ASP A 79 12.54 -0.71 -3.44
CA ASP A 79 11.83 -1.69 -4.26
C ASP A 79 10.97 -1.06 -5.34
N PHE A 80 10.54 0.18 -5.13
CA PHE A 80 9.80 0.91 -6.15
C PHE A 80 10.74 1.66 -7.09
N LEU A 81 12.04 1.41 -6.98
CA LEU A 81 13.05 1.95 -7.87
C LEU A 81 13.11 3.47 -7.86
N TYR A 82 12.99 4.03 -6.66
CA TYR A 82 13.21 5.45 -6.47
C TYR A 82 14.66 5.76 -6.85
N ASP A 83 14.91 6.99 -7.28
CA ASP A 83 16.23 7.43 -7.71
C ASP A 83 17.29 7.03 -6.68
N PRO A 84 18.21 6.12 -7.03
CA PRO A 84 19.18 5.65 -6.05
C PRO A 84 20.14 6.73 -5.59
N GLU A 85 20.35 7.74 -6.41
CA GLU A 85 21.26 8.80 -6.00
C GLU A 85 20.61 9.68 -4.93
N LEU A 86 19.35 10.01 -5.11
CA LEU A 86 18.63 10.75 -4.08
C LEU A 86 18.54 9.94 -2.80
N LEU A 87 18.31 8.65 -2.94
CA LEU A 87 18.22 7.77 -1.77
C LEU A 87 19.55 7.70 -1.03
N ALA A 88 20.65 7.63 -1.77
CA ALA A 88 21.97 7.59 -1.16
C ALA A 88 22.27 8.87 -0.38
N HIS A 89 21.70 9.98 -0.79
CA HIS A 89 21.85 11.25 -0.08
C HIS A 89 20.75 11.47 0.94
N GLU A 90 19.93 10.46 1.18
CA GLU A 90 18.85 10.51 2.15
C GLU A 90 17.86 11.63 1.86
N GLN A 91 17.57 11.82 0.58
CA GLN A 91 16.65 12.85 0.13
C GLN A 91 15.42 12.23 -0.50
N VAL A 92 14.26 12.70 -0.09
CA VAL A 92 13.00 12.24 -0.67
C VAL A 92 12.34 13.43 -1.34
N ASP A 93 12.19 13.34 -2.64
CA ASP A 93 11.48 14.35 -3.42
C ASP A 93 10.09 13.80 -3.71
N GLU A 94 9.08 14.41 -3.10
CA GLU A 94 7.71 13.94 -3.26
C GLU A 94 7.27 13.96 -4.71
N ARG A 95 7.83 14.86 -5.49
CA ARG A 95 7.44 14.97 -6.90
C ARG A 95 8.04 13.87 -7.76
N ALA A 96 9.00 13.14 -7.23
CA ALA A 96 9.62 12.04 -7.96
C ALA A 96 8.94 10.71 -7.67
N LEU A 97 7.96 10.70 -6.79
CA LEU A 97 7.30 9.45 -6.41
C LEU A 97 6.13 9.05 -7.32
N PRO A 98 5.31 9.99 -7.83
CA PRO A 98 4.22 9.56 -8.70
C PRO A 98 4.74 8.83 -9.94
N GLY A 99 4.04 7.75 -10.28
CA GLY A 99 4.42 6.94 -11.44
C GLY A 99 5.27 5.74 -11.11
N LEU A 100 5.87 5.72 -9.93
CA LEU A 100 6.64 4.55 -9.53
C LEU A 100 5.71 3.35 -9.33
N ARG A 101 6.20 2.16 -9.63
CA ARG A 101 5.41 0.95 -9.55
C ARG A 101 6.10 -0.07 -8.68
N GLY A 102 5.31 -0.89 -8.04
CA GLY A 102 5.84 -1.96 -7.21
C GLY A 102 4.73 -2.80 -6.66
N VAL A 103 5.11 -3.79 -5.87
CA VAL A 103 4.17 -4.67 -5.20
C VAL A 103 4.06 -4.21 -3.76
N VAL A 104 2.84 -4.18 -3.24
CA VAL A 104 2.62 -3.82 -1.85
C VAL A 104 1.79 -4.91 -1.19
N LYS A 105 2.14 -5.21 0.05
CA LYS A 105 1.35 -6.10 0.89
C LYS A 105 0.65 -5.23 1.92
N ILE A 106 -0.66 -5.39 2.02
CA ILE A 106 -1.44 -4.58 2.94
C ILE A 106 -2.25 -5.45 3.88
N SER A 107 -2.57 -4.89 5.02
CA SER A 107 -3.52 -5.47 5.95
C SER A 107 -4.35 -4.33 6.52
N HIS A 108 -5.40 -4.69 7.23
CA HIS A 108 -6.28 -3.71 7.84
C HIS A 108 -6.28 -3.86 9.35
N THR A 109 -6.35 -2.73 10.03
CA THR A 109 -6.51 -2.68 11.47
C THR A 109 -7.73 -1.82 11.74
N VAL A 110 -8.58 -2.28 12.66
CA VAL A 110 -9.75 -1.49 13.04
C VAL A 110 -9.48 -0.87 14.40
N ILE A 111 -9.57 0.46 14.44
CA ILE A 111 -9.39 1.20 15.69
C ILE A 111 -10.60 2.10 15.85
N ASN A 112 -11.32 1.93 16.94
CA ASN A 112 -12.52 2.72 17.23
C ASN A 112 -13.50 2.69 16.07
N GLY A 113 -13.67 1.52 15.48
CA GLY A 113 -14.63 1.35 14.38
C GLY A 113 -14.14 1.85 13.03
N ILE A 114 -12.93 2.40 12.96
CA ILE A 114 -12.37 2.92 11.72
C ILE A 114 -11.34 1.95 11.20
N SER A 115 -11.49 1.58 9.93
CA SER A 115 -10.56 0.67 9.29
C SER A 115 -9.39 1.46 8.73
N LEU A 116 -8.18 1.04 9.09
CA LEU A 116 -6.95 1.67 8.61
C LEU A 116 -6.14 0.66 7.85
N ILE A 117 -5.51 1.12 6.77
CA ILE A 117 -4.68 0.27 5.95
C ILE A 117 -3.24 0.37 6.42
N ASN A 118 -2.64 -0.80 6.61
CA ASN A 118 -1.22 -0.90 6.94
C ASN A 118 -0.46 -1.31 5.70
N LEU A 119 0.63 -0.62 5.43
CA LEU A 119 1.55 -1.00 4.36
C LEU A 119 2.58 -1.93 4.99
N ASP A 120 2.41 -3.23 4.81
CA ASP A 120 3.19 -4.21 5.55
C ASP A 120 4.49 -4.59 4.86
N GLY A 121 4.53 -4.54 3.54
CA GLY A 121 5.72 -4.94 2.84
C GLY A 121 5.69 -4.49 1.40
N PHE A 122 6.84 -4.60 0.75
CA PHE A 122 7.03 -4.14 -0.61
C PHE A 122 7.89 -5.10 -1.39
N ALA A 123 7.76 -5.06 -2.71
CA ALA A 123 8.62 -5.83 -3.59
C ALA A 123 8.68 -5.11 -4.94
N PRO A 124 9.71 -5.37 -5.73
CA PRO A 124 9.79 -4.76 -7.06
C PRO A 124 8.66 -5.25 -7.95
N ALA A 125 8.22 -4.37 -8.85
CA ALA A 125 7.16 -4.72 -9.78
C ALA A 125 7.51 -5.96 -10.59
N SER A 126 8.79 -6.17 -10.87
CA SER A 126 9.23 -7.31 -11.63
C SER A 126 8.94 -8.65 -10.97
N GLN A 127 8.64 -8.64 -9.67
CA GLN A 127 8.33 -9.87 -8.95
C GLN A 127 6.84 -10.16 -8.88
N TRP A 128 6.03 -9.31 -9.49
CA TRP A 128 4.59 -9.44 -9.35
C TRP A 128 4.09 -10.80 -9.81
N GLU A 129 4.54 -11.25 -10.97
CA GLU A 129 4.02 -12.51 -11.52
C GLU A 129 4.34 -13.68 -10.62
N GLU A 130 5.53 -13.67 -10.09
CA GLU A 130 5.94 -14.74 -9.19
C GLU A 130 5.16 -14.70 -7.89
N LEU A 131 5.02 -13.53 -7.30
CA LEU A 131 4.33 -13.39 -6.02
C LEU A 131 2.84 -13.66 -6.15
N SER A 132 2.23 -13.23 -7.22
CA SER A 132 0.80 -13.41 -7.40
C SER A 132 0.44 -14.83 -7.78
N ALA A 133 1.37 -15.55 -8.37
CA ALA A 133 1.13 -16.94 -8.73
C ALA A 133 1.34 -17.88 -7.56
N ALA A 134 1.99 -17.37 -6.56
CA ALA A 134 2.22 -18.19 -5.41
C ALA A 134 0.90 -18.51 -4.78
N PRO A 135 0.50 -19.57 -4.75
CA PRO A 135 -0.66 -19.75 -4.43
C PRO A 135 -1.16 -19.89 -3.49
N ILE A 136 -1.42 -19.82 -3.77
CA ILE A 136 -2.19 -19.89 -3.28
C ILE A 136 -2.36 -21.01 -2.70
N SER A 137 -1.79 -21.44 -2.96
CA SER A 137 -1.75 -22.19 -2.45
C SER A 137 -1.42 -22.55 -1.70
N SER A 138 -1.42 -22.57 -1.62
CA SER A 138 -1.28 -22.81 -0.87
C SER A 138 -1.09 -23.37 -0.19
N THR A 139 -1.15 -23.58 -0.07
CA THR A 139 -0.96 -23.98 0.61
C THR A 139 -0.49 -24.59 1.00
N PRO A 140 -0.60 -24.99 1.29
CA PRO A 140 -0.02 -25.37 1.84
C PRO A 140 0.77 -25.94 1.77
N GLY A 141 0.56 -25.79 1.66
CA GLY A 141 1.20 -26.07 1.75
C GLY A 141 1.95 -26.20 1.69
N SER A 142 1.93 -26.01 1.56
CA SER A 142 2.62 -26.02 1.54
C SER A 142 3.44 -26.07 1.65
N ASN A 143 3.41 -25.86 1.60
CA ASN A 143 4.26 -25.80 1.69
C ASN A 143 5.10 -26.00 1.90
N THR A 144 4.95 -26.17 2.01
CA THR A 144 5.77 -26.25 2.15
C THR A 144 6.66 -26.35 2.01
N ALA A 145 6.52 -26.37 2.04
CA ALA A 145 7.25 -26.30 1.94
C ALA A 145 7.94 -26.20 1.94
N GLU A 146 7.75 -25.93 1.94
CA GLU A 146 8.32 -25.76 1.90
C GLU A 146 9.07 -25.72 2.16
N ALA A 147 8.88 -25.86 2.25
CA ALA A 147 9.54 -25.74 2.44
C ALA A 147 10.42 -25.83 2.55
N SER A 148 10.44 -25.88 2.60
CA SER A 148 11.16 -25.81 2.72
C SER A 148 11.91 -25.81 2.66
N ARG A 149 11.79 -25.62 2.59
CA ARG A 149 12.36 -25.27 2.50
C ARG A 149 13.10 -25.31 2.50
#